data_cd3ef91045b48ef97840314256f0b943
#
_entry.id   cd3ef91045b48ef97840314256f0b943
#
_cell.length_a   1.000
_cell.length_b   1.000
_cell.length_c   1.000
_cell.angle_alpha   90.00
_cell.angle_beta   90.00
_cell.angle_gamma   90.00
#
_symmetry.space_group_name_H-M   'P 1'
#
loop_
_entity.id
_entity.type
_entity.pdbx_description
1 polymer ?
#
loop_
_entity_poly.entity_id
_entity_poly.type
_entity_poly.pdbx_seq_one_letter_code
_entity_poly.pdbx_strand_id
1 'polypeptide(L)'
;MFFKNIPPRRRGYIKFGIVLVLYLLFLYWVGSWWGLLVVPFIYDVYVSKFINWGWWKNSKNRTVRLVMSWVDAIVFALVAIYFLNQFFFQNFVIPSSSLEKTLLTGDYLLVSKLSYGPRIPQTPLTMPLTQNTMPITGTRSYFEWPHWDYRRVKGLGEVQLGDIVVFNYPSGDTVASKHPEQDYYGMVYQLGVGTQMQNGTYRQLTPETPFTEQREEYARRYALGRLAMREMPEEFGDIITRPVDRRENYVKRCVGLPGQMFEIKNDIIYLDGRPMKQPENVQFRYEVSFIMALDEDTKKELGITNEELGYLSSGAGFPMTDHVKKELIRRGFISPNPRRFPLSSGDELFPLDKAKKWTTANYGPFWIPQRGVTAVLSLDNLPLYERAIRVYEGNDLKVKNGKIYINGKETNQYTFKMNYYWMMGDNRDNSADSRFWGFVPEDHIVGKPLFVWLSLDPDYGLFSGKIRWSRILKWVANIQ
;
A
#
# COMPACT_ATOMS: atom_id res chain seq x y z
N MET A 1 -23.36 -36.61 -10.40
CA MET A 1 -24.05 -37.86 -10.78
C MET A 1 -23.14 -38.87 -11.48
N PHE A 2 -22.15 -38.48 -12.23
CA PHE A 2 -21.23 -39.33 -13.05
C PHE A 2 -20.41 -40.39 -12.29
N PHE A 3 -20.16 -40.26 -11.00
CA PHE A 3 -19.26 -41.16 -10.27
C PHE A 3 -19.94 -42.31 -9.51
N LYS A 4 -21.25 -42.43 -9.50
CA LYS A 4 -21.97 -43.43 -8.69
C LYS A 4 -21.72 -44.89 -9.11
N ASN A 5 -21.50 -45.16 -10.39
CA ASN A 5 -21.37 -46.51 -10.97
C ASN A 5 -19.92 -47.02 -11.11
N ILE A 6 -18.90 -46.27 -10.61
CA ILE A 6 -17.51 -46.65 -10.74
C ILE A 6 -17.04 -47.38 -9.47
N PRO A 7 -16.33 -48.53 -9.57
CA PRO A 7 -15.77 -49.23 -8.41
C PRO A 7 -14.92 -48.28 -7.54
N PRO A 8 -14.98 -48.41 -6.19
CA PRO A 8 -14.30 -47.48 -5.26
C PRO A 8 -12.82 -47.25 -5.55
N ARG A 9 -12.09 -48.30 -5.92
CA ARG A 9 -10.65 -48.23 -6.26
C ARG A 9 -10.42 -47.39 -7.51
N ARG A 10 -11.16 -47.58 -8.60
CA ARG A 10 -11.08 -46.79 -9.83
C ARG A 10 -11.46 -45.34 -9.59
N ARG A 11 -12.47 -45.09 -8.74
CA ARG A 11 -12.86 -43.74 -8.34
C ARG A 11 -11.73 -42.98 -7.64
N GLY A 12 -10.92 -43.68 -6.78
CA GLY A 12 -9.74 -43.12 -6.14
C GLY A 12 -8.69 -42.66 -7.16
N TYR A 13 -8.35 -43.49 -8.13
CA TYR A 13 -7.39 -43.14 -9.19
C TYR A 13 -7.88 -41.97 -10.08
N ILE A 14 -9.16 -41.92 -10.44
CA ILE A 14 -9.71 -40.84 -11.25
C ILE A 14 -9.61 -39.50 -10.47
N LYS A 15 -10.00 -39.48 -9.18
CA LYS A 15 -9.89 -38.29 -8.34
C LYS A 15 -8.44 -37.85 -8.19
N PHE A 16 -7.53 -38.80 -7.92
CA PHE A 16 -6.10 -38.54 -7.86
C PHE A 16 -5.60 -37.92 -9.17
N GLY A 17 -5.93 -38.49 -10.32
CA GLY A 17 -5.50 -37.96 -11.63
C GLY A 17 -5.98 -36.53 -11.88
N ILE A 18 -7.26 -36.23 -11.58
CA ILE A 18 -7.79 -34.87 -11.73
C ILE A 18 -7.06 -33.88 -10.81
N VAL A 19 -6.94 -34.22 -9.52
CA VAL A 19 -6.27 -33.35 -8.54
C VAL A 19 -4.81 -33.18 -8.89
N LEU A 20 -4.13 -34.26 -9.31
CA LEU A 20 -2.71 -34.21 -9.71
C LEU A 20 -2.50 -33.29 -10.92
N VAL A 21 -3.34 -33.38 -11.96
CA VAL A 21 -3.25 -32.52 -13.14
C VAL A 21 -3.44 -31.05 -12.74
N LEU A 22 -4.49 -30.74 -11.97
CA LEU A 22 -4.74 -29.38 -11.50
C LEU A 22 -3.58 -28.85 -10.63
N TYR A 23 -3.03 -29.71 -9.77
CA TYR A 23 -1.90 -29.36 -8.92
C TYR A 23 -0.61 -29.12 -9.72
N LEU A 24 -0.31 -29.96 -10.73
CA LEU A 24 0.84 -29.78 -11.61
C LEU A 24 0.72 -28.50 -12.46
N LEU A 25 -0.49 -28.18 -12.95
CA LEU A 25 -0.76 -26.91 -13.63
C LEU A 25 -0.53 -25.71 -12.70
N PHE A 26 -0.95 -25.82 -11.43
CA PHE A 26 -0.67 -24.80 -10.44
C PHE A 26 0.83 -24.65 -10.16
N LEU A 27 1.58 -25.76 -9.99
CA LEU A 27 3.04 -25.73 -9.80
C LEU A 27 3.76 -25.13 -11.01
N TYR A 28 3.34 -25.47 -12.22
CA TYR A 28 3.87 -24.90 -13.45
C TYR A 28 3.64 -23.38 -13.49
N TRP A 29 2.42 -22.92 -13.19
CA TRP A 29 2.09 -21.49 -13.13
C TRP A 29 2.90 -20.76 -12.06
N VAL A 30 3.01 -21.32 -10.86
CA VAL A 30 3.81 -20.76 -9.75
C VAL A 30 5.32 -20.82 -10.06
N GLY A 31 5.76 -21.76 -10.93
CA GLY A 31 7.17 -21.98 -11.25
C GLY A 31 7.98 -22.54 -10.07
N SER A 32 7.36 -23.34 -9.21
CA SER A 32 8.03 -23.95 -8.05
C SER A 32 7.88 -25.47 -8.03
N TRP A 33 8.98 -26.17 -8.24
CA TRP A 33 9.00 -27.66 -8.25
C TRP A 33 9.10 -28.28 -6.85
N TRP A 34 9.41 -27.51 -5.82
CA TRP A 34 9.38 -27.97 -4.43
C TRP A 34 8.01 -28.51 -4.01
N GLY A 35 6.94 -28.01 -4.62
CA GLY A 35 5.59 -28.52 -4.42
C GLY A 35 5.40 -29.98 -4.81
N LEU A 36 6.29 -30.59 -5.61
CA LEU A 36 6.23 -32.02 -5.93
C LEU A 36 6.33 -32.90 -4.68
N LEU A 37 6.93 -32.41 -3.59
CA LEU A 37 6.95 -33.12 -2.30
C LEU A 37 5.55 -33.36 -1.70
N VAL A 38 4.53 -32.66 -2.17
CA VAL A 38 3.13 -32.85 -1.74
C VAL A 38 2.43 -33.97 -2.52
N VAL A 39 2.93 -34.34 -3.70
CA VAL A 39 2.30 -35.38 -4.57
C VAL A 39 2.14 -36.74 -3.86
N PRO A 40 3.12 -37.26 -3.10
CA PRO A 40 2.93 -38.49 -2.33
C PRO A 40 1.77 -38.43 -1.34
N PHE A 41 1.54 -37.28 -0.70
CA PHE A 41 0.42 -37.07 0.22
C PHE A 41 -0.93 -37.05 -0.53
N ILE A 42 -0.98 -36.41 -1.71
CA ILE A 42 -2.18 -36.43 -2.57
C ILE A 42 -2.48 -37.86 -2.99
N TYR A 43 -1.44 -38.65 -3.36
CA TYR A 43 -1.58 -40.07 -3.71
C TYR A 43 -2.11 -40.87 -2.53
N ASP A 44 -1.59 -40.64 -1.33
CA ASP A 44 -2.02 -41.32 -0.13
C ASP A 44 -3.51 -41.05 0.19
N VAL A 45 -3.93 -39.80 0.15
CA VAL A 45 -5.33 -39.39 0.43
C VAL A 45 -6.33 -40.12 -0.48
N TYR A 46 -6.01 -40.25 -1.78
CA TYR A 46 -6.96 -40.77 -2.76
C TYR A 46 -6.79 -42.24 -3.12
N VAL A 47 -5.58 -42.78 -3.02
CA VAL A 47 -5.22 -44.10 -3.55
C VAL A 47 -4.72 -45.07 -2.48
N SER A 48 -3.56 -44.80 -1.87
CA SER A 48 -2.92 -45.74 -0.94
C SER A 48 -3.67 -45.83 0.39
N LYS A 49 -4.13 -44.72 0.92
CA LYS A 49 -4.80 -44.65 2.25
C LYS A 49 -3.96 -45.23 3.37
N PHE A 50 -2.62 -45.20 3.23
CA PHE A 50 -1.68 -45.70 4.20
C PHE A 50 -1.81 -44.94 5.52
N ILE A 51 -1.91 -43.59 5.43
CA ILE A 51 -2.19 -42.72 6.58
C ILE A 51 -3.71 -42.66 6.77
N ASN A 52 -4.18 -43.06 7.94
CA ASN A 52 -5.59 -42.95 8.28
C ASN A 52 -5.94 -41.52 8.69
N TRP A 53 -6.04 -40.61 7.71
CA TRP A 53 -6.37 -39.18 7.92
C TRP A 53 -7.71 -38.97 8.67
N GLY A 54 -8.60 -39.97 8.58
CA GLY A 54 -9.91 -39.95 9.21
C GLY A 54 -10.05 -40.83 10.46
N TRP A 55 -8.95 -41.21 11.14
CA TRP A 55 -8.93 -42.15 12.28
C TRP A 55 -9.97 -41.80 13.35
N TRP A 56 -10.18 -40.51 13.59
CA TRP A 56 -11.11 -39.99 14.58
C TRP A 56 -12.59 -40.26 14.25
N LYS A 57 -12.94 -40.43 12.98
CA LYS A 57 -14.33 -40.69 12.52
C LYS A 57 -14.86 -42.01 13.08
N ASN A 58 -14.00 -42.99 13.30
CA ASN A 58 -14.31 -44.32 13.81
C ASN A 58 -14.08 -44.44 15.34
N SER A 59 -13.73 -43.36 16.03
CA SER A 59 -13.53 -43.38 17.49
C SER A 59 -14.86 -43.67 18.19
N LYS A 60 -14.82 -44.55 19.23
CA LYS A 60 -16.00 -44.84 20.08
C LYS A 60 -16.37 -43.60 20.95
N ASN A 61 -15.41 -42.72 21.26
CA ASN A 61 -15.65 -41.53 22.07
C ASN A 61 -16.32 -40.43 21.23
N ARG A 62 -17.54 -40.04 21.63
CA ARG A 62 -18.33 -38.98 20.97
C ARG A 62 -17.58 -37.60 21.02
N THR A 63 -16.94 -37.30 22.14
CA THR A 63 -16.19 -36.03 22.31
C THR A 63 -15.02 -35.97 21.35
N VAL A 64 -14.25 -37.04 21.17
CA VAL A 64 -13.14 -37.10 20.20
C VAL A 64 -13.64 -36.87 18.79
N ARG A 65 -14.74 -37.51 18.40
CA ARG A 65 -15.34 -37.28 17.07
C ARG A 65 -15.77 -35.83 16.87
N LEU A 66 -16.39 -35.19 17.86
CA LEU A 66 -16.84 -33.82 17.78
C LEU A 66 -15.64 -32.85 17.69
N VAL A 67 -14.71 -32.92 18.64
CA VAL A 67 -13.54 -32.03 18.70
C VAL A 67 -12.70 -32.17 17.42
N MET A 68 -12.38 -33.39 16.99
CA MET A 68 -11.56 -33.62 15.81
C MET A 68 -12.26 -33.22 14.50
N SER A 69 -13.60 -33.24 14.45
CA SER A 69 -14.33 -32.70 13.29
C SER A 69 -14.18 -31.19 13.16
N TRP A 70 -14.16 -30.47 14.28
CA TRP A 70 -13.87 -29.02 14.29
C TRP A 70 -12.42 -28.75 13.92
N VAL A 71 -11.46 -29.50 14.47
CA VAL A 71 -10.04 -29.35 14.13
C VAL A 71 -9.81 -29.58 12.63
N ASP A 72 -10.37 -30.65 12.06
CA ASP A 72 -10.27 -30.94 10.62
C ASP A 72 -10.84 -29.79 9.76
N ALA A 73 -12.02 -29.29 10.12
CA ALA A 73 -12.65 -28.17 9.42
C ALA A 73 -11.82 -26.87 9.52
N ILE A 74 -11.29 -26.54 10.70
CA ILE A 74 -10.48 -25.35 10.93
C ILE A 74 -9.16 -25.45 10.16
N VAL A 75 -8.45 -26.57 10.24
CA VAL A 75 -7.19 -26.78 9.51
C VAL A 75 -7.42 -26.65 8.00
N PHE A 76 -8.46 -27.31 7.47
CA PHE A 76 -8.82 -27.18 6.06
C PHE A 76 -9.10 -25.73 5.67
N ALA A 77 -9.90 -25.01 6.48
CA ALA A 77 -10.24 -23.60 6.21
C ALA A 77 -9.00 -22.70 6.24
N LEU A 78 -8.10 -22.87 7.22
CA LEU A 78 -6.87 -22.06 7.31
C LEU A 78 -5.93 -22.32 6.13
N VAL A 79 -5.75 -23.57 5.71
CA VAL A 79 -4.95 -23.91 4.53
C VAL A 79 -5.58 -23.34 3.26
N ALA A 80 -6.88 -23.53 3.06
CA ALA A 80 -7.59 -23.01 1.89
C ALA A 80 -7.49 -21.48 1.81
N ILE A 81 -7.74 -20.77 2.92
CA ILE A 81 -7.72 -19.32 2.95
C ILE A 81 -6.30 -18.76 2.79
N TYR A 82 -5.27 -19.48 3.28
CA TYR A 82 -3.87 -19.13 3.03
C TYR A 82 -3.59 -19.09 1.53
N PHE A 83 -3.92 -20.16 0.79
CA PHE A 83 -3.69 -20.22 -0.65
C PHE A 83 -4.54 -19.20 -1.42
N LEU A 84 -5.82 -19.03 -1.05
CA LEU A 84 -6.69 -18.03 -1.66
C LEU A 84 -6.13 -16.62 -1.48
N ASN A 85 -5.76 -16.25 -0.26
CA ASN A 85 -5.21 -14.92 0.04
C ASN A 85 -3.83 -14.70 -0.58
N GLN A 86 -3.03 -15.75 -0.71
CA GLN A 86 -1.67 -15.61 -1.25
C GLN A 86 -1.68 -15.46 -2.78
N PHE A 87 -2.53 -16.20 -3.49
CA PHE A 87 -2.42 -16.32 -4.94
C PHE A 87 -3.60 -15.71 -5.72
N PHE A 88 -4.77 -15.56 -5.10
CA PHE A 88 -5.98 -15.20 -5.84
C PHE A 88 -6.58 -13.87 -5.38
N PHE A 89 -7.20 -13.87 -4.21
CA PHE A 89 -7.97 -12.73 -3.71
C PHE A 89 -7.72 -12.51 -2.23
N GLN A 90 -7.71 -11.26 -1.81
CA GLN A 90 -7.60 -10.89 -0.40
C GLN A 90 -8.56 -9.74 -0.10
N ASN A 91 -9.16 -9.77 1.10
CA ASN A 91 -10.02 -8.70 1.57
C ASN A 91 -9.19 -7.64 2.28
N PHE A 92 -9.55 -6.36 2.01
CA PHE A 92 -8.99 -5.19 2.68
C PHE A 92 -10.11 -4.26 3.11
N VAL A 93 -9.90 -3.49 4.16
CA VAL A 93 -10.77 -2.38 4.57
C VAL A 93 -10.05 -1.07 4.31
N ILE A 94 -10.79 -0.05 3.90
CA ILE A 94 -10.30 1.32 3.74
C ILE A 94 -10.35 2.01 5.11
N PRO A 95 -9.20 2.33 5.73
CA PRO A 95 -9.18 2.91 7.06
C PRO A 95 -9.12 4.44 7.06
N SER A 96 -8.85 5.07 5.92
CA SER A 96 -8.58 6.51 5.81
C SER A 96 -9.27 7.15 4.61
N SER A 97 -9.46 8.46 4.68
CA SER A 97 -10.13 9.28 3.69
C SER A 97 -9.25 9.71 2.49
N SER A 98 -8.05 9.11 2.31
CA SER A 98 -7.13 9.53 1.25
C SER A 98 -7.62 9.28 -0.20
N LEU A 99 -8.63 8.42 -0.38
CA LEU A 99 -9.35 8.18 -1.63
C LEU A 99 -10.83 8.57 -1.50
N GLU A 100 -11.16 9.47 -0.57
CA GLU A 100 -12.53 9.91 -0.30
C GLU A 100 -13.24 10.32 -1.59
N LYS A 101 -14.55 10.13 -1.64
CA LYS A 101 -15.44 10.21 -2.82
C LYS A 101 -15.26 9.05 -3.82
N THR A 102 -14.09 8.46 -3.94
CA THR A 102 -13.85 7.25 -4.75
C THR A 102 -14.02 5.98 -3.90
N LEU A 103 -13.17 5.77 -2.92
CA LEU A 103 -13.29 4.72 -1.91
C LEU A 103 -13.43 5.37 -0.53
N LEU A 104 -14.53 5.04 0.14
CA LEU A 104 -14.88 5.67 1.41
C LEU A 104 -14.27 4.91 2.58
N THR A 105 -13.96 5.63 3.65
CA THR A 105 -13.60 5.00 4.93
C THR A 105 -14.70 4.02 5.35
N GLY A 106 -14.31 2.78 5.67
CA GLY A 106 -15.24 1.69 5.98
C GLY A 106 -15.70 0.86 4.77
N ASP A 107 -15.17 1.10 3.56
CA ASP A 107 -15.35 0.19 2.42
C ASP A 107 -14.49 -1.07 2.58
N TYR A 108 -15.10 -2.23 2.43
CA TYR A 108 -14.44 -3.54 2.39
C TYR A 108 -14.28 -3.98 0.94
N LEU A 109 -13.05 -4.17 0.52
CA LEU A 109 -12.67 -4.43 -0.88
C LEU A 109 -12.27 -5.89 -1.08
N LEU A 110 -12.74 -6.49 -2.16
CA LEU A 110 -12.12 -7.70 -2.69
C LEU A 110 -11.01 -7.30 -3.67
N VAL A 111 -9.77 -7.65 -3.35
CA VAL A 111 -8.59 -7.32 -4.14
C VAL A 111 -8.08 -8.55 -4.87
N SER A 112 -7.96 -8.45 -6.19
CA SER A 112 -7.41 -9.48 -7.06
C SER A 112 -5.89 -9.37 -7.14
N LYS A 113 -5.19 -10.42 -6.76
CA LYS A 113 -3.76 -10.57 -7.01
C LYS A 113 -3.48 -11.08 -8.43
N LEU A 114 -4.43 -11.78 -9.02
CA LEU A 114 -4.34 -12.28 -10.41
C LEU A 114 -4.22 -11.15 -11.42
N SER A 115 -4.82 -9.98 -11.16
CA SER A 115 -4.81 -8.86 -12.09
C SER A 115 -3.41 -8.46 -12.51
N TYR A 116 -2.47 -8.38 -11.57
CA TYR A 116 -1.07 -8.01 -11.83
C TYR A 116 -0.09 -9.19 -11.65
N GLY A 117 -0.61 -10.37 -11.28
CA GLY A 117 0.16 -11.55 -10.90
C GLY A 117 0.52 -11.57 -9.41
N PRO A 118 0.25 -12.68 -8.73
CA PRO A 118 0.58 -12.81 -7.32
C PRO A 118 2.09 -12.86 -7.11
N ARG A 119 2.55 -12.28 -6.00
CA ARG A 119 3.93 -12.43 -5.53
C ARG A 119 4.08 -13.78 -4.83
N ILE A 120 5.20 -14.45 -5.05
CA ILE A 120 5.62 -15.53 -4.19
C ILE A 120 5.93 -14.94 -2.81
N PRO A 121 5.41 -15.51 -1.70
CA PRO A 121 5.66 -14.94 -0.39
C PRO A 121 7.15 -14.93 -0.07
N GLN A 122 7.66 -13.78 0.36
CA GLN A 122 9.06 -13.68 0.83
C GLN A 122 9.19 -14.35 2.20
N THR A 123 8.13 -14.30 3.02
CA THR A 123 8.03 -14.98 4.32
C THR A 123 6.92 -16.05 4.27
N PRO A 124 7.20 -17.26 3.75
CA PRO A 124 6.16 -18.28 3.49
C PRO A 124 5.52 -18.84 4.77
N LEU A 125 6.27 -18.85 5.89
CA LEU A 125 5.75 -19.34 7.16
C LEU A 125 5.08 -18.21 7.94
N THR A 126 3.77 -18.05 7.68
CA THR A 126 2.97 -17.00 8.30
C THR A 126 1.61 -17.53 8.76
N MET A 127 1.09 -16.95 9.82
CA MET A 127 -0.27 -17.23 10.26
C MET A 127 -1.28 -16.67 9.26
N PRO A 128 -2.20 -17.48 8.74
CA PRO A 128 -3.28 -16.99 7.88
C PRO A 128 -4.11 -15.90 8.55
N LEU A 129 -4.70 -15.00 7.75
CA LEU A 129 -5.56 -13.88 8.19
C LEU A 129 -4.86 -12.80 9.03
N THR A 130 -3.54 -12.83 9.12
CA THR A 130 -2.75 -11.80 9.80
C THR A 130 -1.76 -11.15 8.82
N GLN A 131 -1.50 -9.86 8.99
CA GLN A 131 -0.51 -9.14 8.16
C GLN A 131 0.88 -9.21 8.79
N ASN A 132 1.02 -8.78 10.04
CA ASN A 132 2.30 -8.64 10.71
C ASN A 132 2.30 -9.04 12.19
N THR A 133 1.20 -8.85 12.91
CA THR A 133 1.06 -9.17 14.34
C THR A 133 -0.12 -10.08 14.61
N MET A 134 -0.01 -10.90 15.64
CA MET A 134 -1.08 -11.74 16.15
C MET A 134 -2.10 -10.89 16.93
N PRO A 135 -3.42 -11.05 16.67
CA PRO A 135 -4.43 -10.13 17.25
C PRO A 135 -4.55 -10.16 18.77
N ILE A 136 -4.20 -11.29 19.42
CA ILE A 136 -4.38 -11.47 20.87
C ILE A 136 -3.08 -11.18 21.61
N THR A 137 -1.95 -11.66 21.11
CA THR A 137 -0.65 -11.62 21.80
C THR A 137 0.22 -10.43 21.40
N GLY A 138 -0.11 -9.73 20.30
CA GLY A 138 0.73 -8.65 19.74
C GLY A 138 2.09 -9.12 19.20
N THR A 139 2.38 -10.44 19.26
CA THR A 139 3.63 -11.00 18.77
C THR A 139 3.64 -11.06 17.24
N ARG A 140 4.81 -11.28 16.64
CA ARG A 140 4.93 -11.46 15.20
C ARG A 140 4.10 -12.65 14.70
N SER A 141 3.40 -12.48 13.59
CA SER A 141 2.57 -13.51 12.97
C SER A 141 3.29 -14.32 11.90
N TYR A 142 4.58 -14.11 11.70
CA TYR A 142 5.40 -14.75 10.66
C TYR A 142 6.80 -15.06 11.19
N PHE A 143 7.45 -16.03 10.52
CA PHE A 143 8.88 -16.31 10.70
C PHE A 143 9.68 -15.65 9.57
N GLU A 144 10.83 -15.04 9.90
CA GLU A 144 11.71 -14.42 8.91
C GLU A 144 12.50 -15.45 8.09
N TRP A 145 12.64 -16.67 8.59
CA TRP A 145 13.29 -17.77 7.89
C TRP A 145 12.27 -18.89 7.63
N PRO A 146 12.25 -19.50 6.41
CA PRO A 146 13.03 -19.09 5.23
C PRO A 146 12.56 -17.76 4.64
N HIS A 147 13.53 -16.98 4.09
CA HIS A 147 13.24 -15.75 3.35
C HIS A 147 13.58 -15.96 1.88
N TRP A 148 12.59 -15.70 1.00
CA TRP A 148 12.78 -15.90 -0.44
C TRP A 148 12.90 -14.56 -1.15
N ASP A 149 13.71 -14.56 -2.23
CA ASP A 149 13.83 -13.38 -3.10
C ASP A 149 12.51 -13.04 -3.77
N TYR A 150 12.33 -11.75 -4.08
CA TYR A 150 11.17 -11.30 -4.81
C TYR A 150 11.02 -12.01 -6.14
N ARG A 151 9.83 -12.58 -6.35
CA ARG A 151 9.38 -13.14 -7.61
C ARG A 151 7.87 -12.96 -7.76
N ARG A 152 7.46 -12.57 -8.96
CA ARG A 152 6.04 -12.43 -9.31
C ARG A 152 5.67 -13.48 -10.35
N VAL A 153 4.53 -14.14 -10.14
CA VAL A 153 3.91 -15.03 -11.12
C VAL A 153 3.22 -14.18 -12.19
N LYS A 154 3.19 -14.66 -13.43
CA LYS A 154 2.51 -13.95 -14.51
C LYS A 154 1.04 -13.74 -14.19
N GLY A 155 0.58 -12.50 -14.27
CA GLY A 155 -0.80 -12.08 -14.08
C GLY A 155 -1.61 -12.02 -15.35
N LEU A 156 -2.82 -11.51 -15.22
CA LEU A 156 -3.74 -11.27 -16.35
C LEU A 156 -3.41 -9.98 -17.11
N GLY A 157 -2.69 -9.05 -16.47
CA GLY A 157 -2.27 -7.77 -17.05
C GLY A 157 -1.21 -7.10 -16.19
N GLU A 158 -0.99 -5.82 -16.46
CA GLU A 158 -0.06 -4.94 -15.76
C GLU A 158 -0.81 -3.74 -15.15
N VAL A 159 -0.17 -3.03 -14.23
CA VAL A 159 -0.70 -1.79 -13.67
C VAL A 159 -0.88 -0.77 -14.78
N GLN A 160 -2.09 -0.22 -14.88
CA GLN A 160 -2.46 0.79 -15.87
C GLN A 160 -2.60 2.17 -15.23
N LEU A 161 -2.44 3.20 -16.05
CA LEU A 161 -2.70 4.57 -15.64
C LEU A 161 -4.16 4.72 -15.18
N GLY A 162 -4.37 5.31 -14.00
CA GLY A 162 -5.69 5.48 -13.40
C GLY A 162 -6.16 4.30 -12.54
N ASP A 163 -5.49 3.14 -12.57
CA ASP A 163 -5.82 2.02 -11.69
C ASP A 163 -5.71 2.41 -10.21
N ILE A 164 -6.69 2.00 -9.42
CA ILE A 164 -6.53 1.96 -7.96
C ILE A 164 -5.74 0.71 -7.62
N VAL A 165 -4.66 0.87 -6.85
CA VAL A 165 -3.68 -0.19 -6.59
C VAL A 165 -3.49 -0.36 -5.09
N VAL A 166 -3.55 -1.61 -4.62
CA VAL A 166 -3.11 -1.98 -3.27
C VAL A 166 -1.63 -2.34 -3.34
N PHE A 167 -0.84 -1.77 -2.45
CA PHE A 167 0.60 -2.01 -2.37
C PHE A 167 1.10 -1.92 -0.92
N ASN A 168 2.24 -2.54 -0.63
CA ASN A 168 2.90 -2.40 0.66
C ASN A 168 3.60 -1.04 0.76
N TYR A 169 3.53 -0.42 1.92
CA TYR A 169 4.07 0.92 2.18
C TYR A 169 5.58 0.97 1.90
N PRO A 170 6.05 1.81 0.96
CA PRO A 170 7.45 1.83 0.55
C PRO A 170 8.42 2.21 1.67
N SER A 171 8.03 3.17 2.52
CA SER A 171 8.82 3.60 3.69
C SER A 171 8.56 2.79 4.96
N GLY A 172 7.77 1.71 4.88
CA GLY A 172 7.39 0.85 6.01
C GLY A 172 8.37 -0.29 6.32
N ASP A 173 9.62 -0.22 5.85
CA ASP A 173 10.68 -1.17 6.17
C ASP A 173 11.10 -1.11 7.65
N THR A 174 11.04 0.08 8.23
CA THR A 174 11.29 0.33 9.65
C THR A 174 10.04 0.93 10.29
N VAL A 175 9.69 0.49 11.49
CA VAL A 175 8.50 0.93 12.22
C VAL A 175 8.81 1.08 13.70
N ALA A 176 8.23 2.11 14.33
CA ALA A 176 8.11 2.20 15.78
C ALA A 176 6.90 1.36 16.20
N SER A 177 7.07 0.37 17.09
CA SER A 177 6.06 -0.66 17.37
C SER A 177 4.76 -0.11 17.97
N LYS A 178 4.79 1.03 18.63
CA LYS A 178 3.60 1.72 19.16
C LYS A 178 2.92 2.65 18.15
N HIS A 179 3.58 2.95 17.02
CA HIS A 179 3.05 3.79 15.94
C HIS A 179 3.23 3.11 14.57
N PRO A 180 2.68 1.90 14.36
CA PRO A 180 2.95 1.09 13.17
C PRO A 180 2.40 1.67 11.86
N GLU A 181 1.41 2.53 11.91
CA GLU A 181 0.81 3.22 10.76
C GLU A 181 1.49 4.54 10.39
N GLN A 182 2.39 5.06 11.23
CA GLN A 182 3.09 6.32 10.96
C GLN A 182 4.40 6.09 10.21
N ASP A 183 4.78 7.10 9.40
CA ASP A 183 6.06 7.07 8.70
C ASP A 183 7.22 7.23 9.69
N TYR A 184 7.96 6.16 9.92
CA TYR A 184 9.14 6.15 10.80
C TYR A 184 10.15 7.24 10.41
N TYR A 185 10.44 7.39 9.12
CA TYR A 185 11.45 8.36 8.66
C TYR A 185 10.97 9.80 8.85
N GLY A 186 9.69 10.05 8.64
CA GLY A 186 9.07 11.34 8.94
C GLY A 186 9.14 11.68 10.43
N MET A 187 8.75 10.73 11.30
CA MET A 187 8.86 10.92 12.76
C MET A 187 10.30 11.19 13.21
N VAL A 188 11.26 10.40 12.74
CA VAL A 188 12.68 10.58 13.06
C VAL A 188 13.17 11.95 12.59
N TYR A 189 12.77 12.38 11.39
CA TYR A 189 13.15 13.69 10.89
C TYR A 189 12.61 14.83 11.78
N GLN A 190 11.34 14.78 12.15
CA GLN A 190 10.70 15.78 13.00
C GLN A 190 11.32 15.83 14.41
N LEU A 191 11.60 14.67 15.01
CA LEU A 191 12.32 14.58 16.27
C LEU A 191 13.72 15.21 16.19
N GLY A 192 14.44 14.96 15.08
CA GLY A 192 15.76 15.57 14.85
C GLY A 192 15.72 17.09 14.72
N VAL A 193 14.70 17.61 14.02
CA VAL A 193 14.44 19.06 13.94
C VAL A 193 14.12 19.63 15.32
N GLY A 194 13.24 18.98 16.08
CA GLY A 194 12.88 19.37 17.45
C GLY A 194 14.09 19.40 18.39
N THR A 195 14.96 18.37 18.31
CA THR A 195 16.19 18.29 19.09
C THR A 195 17.16 19.44 18.75
N GLN A 196 17.30 19.78 17.46
CA GLN A 196 18.14 20.91 17.04
C GLN A 196 17.57 22.25 17.54
N MET A 197 16.24 22.42 17.52
CA MET A 197 15.61 23.64 18.04
C MET A 197 15.85 23.79 19.54
N GLN A 198 15.68 22.70 20.31
CA GLN A 198 15.93 22.68 21.75
C GLN A 198 17.40 23.01 22.09
N ASN A 199 18.34 22.48 21.34
CA ASN A 199 19.78 22.67 21.55
C ASN A 199 20.34 23.97 20.94
N GLY A 200 19.48 24.77 20.29
CA GLY A 200 19.92 26.01 19.60
C GLY A 200 20.82 25.79 18.38
N THR A 201 20.82 24.57 17.81
CA THR A 201 21.66 24.19 16.65
C THR A 201 20.86 24.08 15.35
N TYR A 202 19.58 24.44 15.39
CA TYR A 202 18.73 24.42 14.19
C TYR A 202 19.26 25.35 13.11
N ARG A 203 19.41 24.81 11.90
CA ARG A 203 19.77 25.56 10.71
C ARG A 203 18.64 25.49 9.70
N GLN A 204 18.11 26.63 9.30
CA GLN A 204 17.13 26.68 8.22
C GLN A 204 17.84 26.42 6.89
N LEU A 205 17.33 25.43 6.14
CA LEU A 205 17.76 25.19 4.76
C LEU A 205 16.95 26.05 3.81
N THR A 206 17.64 26.67 2.85
CA THR A 206 17.02 27.50 1.81
C THR A 206 17.31 26.90 0.42
N PRO A 207 16.60 27.35 -0.63
CA PRO A 207 16.89 26.91 -2.00
C PRO A 207 18.31 27.21 -2.47
N GLU A 208 18.95 28.18 -1.87
CA GLU A 208 20.34 28.59 -2.17
C GLU A 208 21.39 27.77 -1.40
N THR A 209 20.99 26.97 -0.40
CA THR A 209 21.89 26.09 0.35
C THR A 209 22.49 25.03 -0.58
N PRO A 210 23.84 24.90 -0.67
CA PRO A 210 24.47 23.91 -1.53
C PRO A 210 23.97 22.46 -1.22
N PHE A 211 23.82 21.63 -2.25
CA PHE A 211 23.34 20.26 -2.11
C PHE A 211 24.11 19.43 -1.07
N THR A 212 25.46 19.57 -1.04
CA THR A 212 26.29 18.85 -0.07
C THR A 212 25.95 19.23 1.37
N GLU A 213 25.75 20.53 1.62
CA GLU A 213 25.37 21.02 2.96
C GLU A 213 23.95 20.61 3.35
N GLN A 214 22.99 20.65 2.40
CA GLN A 214 21.64 20.12 2.64
C GLN A 214 21.71 18.65 3.05
N ARG A 215 22.47 17.83 2.31
CA ARG A 215 22.62 16.40 2.55
C ARG A 215 23.23 16.11 3.94
N GLU A 216 24.25 16.85 4.33
CA GLU A 216 24.88 16.75 5.66
C GLU A 216 23.89 17.12 6.77
N GLU A 217 23.12 18.17 6.56
CA GLU A 217 22.12 18.62 7.53
C GLU A 217 20.97 17.61 7.68
N TYR A 218 20.44 17.06 6.59
CA TYR A 218 19.46 15.97 6.64
C TYR A 218 20.02 14.74 7.37
N ALA A 219 21.27 14.35 7.07
CA ALA A 219 21.91 13.22 7.77
C ALA A 219 22.04 13.47 9.28
N ARG A 220 22.36 14.70 9.68
CA ARG A 220 22.44 15.12 11.09
C ARG A 220 21.07 15.06 11.77
N ARG A 221 20.01 15.58 11.14
CA ARG A 221 18.62 15.50 11.66
C ARG A 221 18.17 14.06 11.86
N TYR A 222 18.38 13.20 10.87
CA TYR A 222 18.07 11.77 11.00
C TYR A 222 18.89 11.08 12.09
N ALA A 223 20.15 11.45 12.30
CA ALA A 223 20.97 10.88 13.36
C ALA A 223 20.43 11.27 14.76
N LEU A 224 20.19 12.57 14.97
CA LEU A 224 19.65 13.11 16.21
C LEU A 224 18.26 12.55 16.51
N GLY A 225 17.38 12.50 15.53
CA GLY A 225 16.02 11.95 15.72
C GLY A 225 16.01 10.46 16.06
N ARG A 226 16.92 9.65 15.46
CA ARG A 226 17.08 8.25 15.86
C ARG A 226 17.58 8.09 17.29
N LEU A 227 18.45 8.96 17.77
CA LEU A 227 18.89 8.96 19.15
C LEU A 227 17.72 9.33 20.07
N ALA A 228 17.05 10.45 19.80
CA ALA A 228 15.91 10.92 20.59
C ALA A 228 14.80 9.86 20.66
N MET A 229 14.47 9.21 19.53
CA MET A 229 13.45 8.14 19.50
C MET A 229 13.83 6.93 20.37
N ARG A 230 15.10 6.55 20.40
CA ARG A 230 15.61 5.44 21.24
C ARG A 230 15.58 5.79 22.74
N GLU A 231 15.67 7.05 23.09
CA GLU A 231 15.60 7.55 24.46
C GLU A 231 14.15 7.61 24.99
N MET A 232 13.16 7.43 24.10
CA MET A 232 11.73 7.47 24.42
C MET A 232 11.00 6.14 24.13
N PRO A 233 11.43 4.99 24.70
CA PRO A 233 10.82 3.68 24.41
C PRO A 233 9.36 3.58 24.90
N GLU A 234 9.03 4.36 25.94
CA GLU A 234 7.65 4.43 26.46
C GLU A 234 6.68 5.04 25.42
N GLU A 235 7.15 5.94 24.57
CA GLU A 235 6.35 6.58 23.54
C GLU A 235 6.36 5.78 22.23
N PHE A 236 7.53 5.40 21.73
CA PHE A 236 7.70 4.80 20.40
C PHE A 236 7.75 3.26 20.41
N GLY A 237 8.04 2.64 21.55
CA GLY A 237 8.25 1.19 21.64
C GLY A 237 9.54 0.73 20.97
N ASP A 238 9.58 -0.55 20.56
CA ASP A 238 10.71 -1.13 19.85
C ASP A 238 10.76 -0.67 18.39
N ILE A 239 11.97 -0.42 17.88
CA ILE A 239 12.20 -0.14 16.47
C ILE A 239 12.44 -1.48 15.76
N ILE A 240 11.50 -1.86 14.93
CA ILE A 240 11.49 -3.14 14.22
C ILE A 240 11.59 -2.94 12.71
N THR A 241 12.19 -3.92 12.01
CA THR A 241 12.21 -3.97 10.55
C THR A 241 11.20 -5.00 10.04
N ARG A 242 10.65 -4.74 8.85
CA ARG A 242 9.65 -5.62 8.23
C ARG A 242 10.04 -5.96 6.79
N PRO A 243 9.99 -7.24 6.41
CA PRO A 243 10.06 -7.65 5.00
C PRO A 243 8.95 -6.98 4.18
N VAL A 244 9.14 -6.84 2.87
CA VAL A 244 8.20 -6.11 2.00
C VAL A 244 6.78 -6.66 2.11
N ASP A 245 6.61 -7.98 2.11
CA ASP A 245 5.28 -8.62 2.18
C ASP A 245 4.61 -8.53 3.57
N ARG A 246 5.30 -7.97 4.58
CA ARG A 246 4.80 -7.75 5.95
C ARG A 246 4.61 -6.29 6.34
N ARG A 247 4.89 -5.35 5.42
CA ARG A 247 4.62 -3.92 5.63
C ARG A 247 3.14 -3.63 5.54
N GLU A 248 2.73 -2.49 6.09
CA GLU A 248 1.34 -2.02 6.00
C GLU A 248 0.88 -1.90 4.54
N ASN A 249 -0.40 -2.11 4.32
CA ASN A 249 -0.99 -2.03 2.98
C ASN A 249 -1.60 -0.64 2.76
N TYR A 250 -1.23 -0.02 1.66
CA TYR A 250 -1.75 1.26 1.22
C TYR A 250 -2.56 1.09 -0.07
N VAL A 251 -3.51 1.99 -0.28
CA VAL A 251 -4.32 2.03 -1.48
C VAL A 251 -4.25 3.43 -2.06
N LYS A 252 -3.82 3.57 -3.31
CA LYS A 252 -3.71 4.83 -4.04
C LYS A 252 -4.02 4.62 -5.53
N ARG A 253 -4.21 5.73 -6.24
CA ARG A 253 -4.34 5.71 -7.69
C ARG A 253 -2.98 5.80 -8.36
N CYS A 254 -2.74 4.94 -9.36
CA CYS A 254 -1.57 5.02 -10.21
C CYS A 254 -1.72 6.21 -11.17
N VAL A 255 -0.89 7.22 -11.01
CA VAL A 255 -0.89 8.44 -11.82
C VAL A 255 0.38 8.64 -12.63
N GLY A 256 1.31 7.69 -12.56
CA GLY A 256 2.52 7.67 -13.39
C GLY A 256 3.06 6.25 -13.52
N LEU A 257 3.39 5.87 -14.76
CA LEU A 257 3.90 4.56 -15.14
C LEU A 257 5.42 4.58 -15.36
N PRO A 258 6.08 3.41 -15.30
CA PRO A 258 7.51 3.31 -15.59
C PRO A 258 7.87 3.91 -16.95
N GLY A 259 8.95 4.67 -17.01
CA GLY A 259 9.46 5.29 -18.24
C GLY A 259 8.87 6.67 -18.58
N GLN A 260 7.81 7.11 -17.90
CA GLN A 260 7.17 8.39 -18.17
C GLN A 260 7.88 9.57 -17.48
N MET A 261 7.83 10.74 -18.10
CA MET A 261 8.13 12.03 -17.47
C MET A 261 6.89 12.53 -16.74
N PHE A 262 7.00 12.70 -15.43
CA PHE A 262 5.90 13.14 -14.56
C PHE A 262 6.10 14.60 -14.13
N GLU A 263 5.01 15.37 -14.18
CA GLU A 263 4.99 16.76 -13.73
C GLU A 263 3.60 17.15 -13.24
N ILE A 264 3.50 18.00 -12.23
CA ILE A 264 2.25 18.68 -11.83
C ILE A 264 2.42 20.18 -12.07
N LYS A 265 1.48 20.78 -12.78
CA LYS A 265 1.36 22.24 -12.99
C LYS A 265 -0.04 22.71 -12.58
N ASN A 266 -0.10 23.58 -11.59
CA ASN A 266 -1.37 24.13 -11.09
C ASN A 266 -2.41 23.02 -10.80
N ASP A 267 -2.02 22.03 -10.01
CA ASP A 267 -2.81 20.86 -9.63
C ASP A 267 -3.15 19.87 -10.78
N ILE A 268 -2.71 20.13 -12.02
CA ILE A 268 -2.92 19.25 -13.18
C ILE A 268 -1.70 18.38 -13.39
N ILE A 269 -1.91 17.06 -13.48
CA ILE A 269 -0.85 16.08 -13.76
C ILE A 269 -0.57 16.08 -15.27
N TYR A 270 0.71 16.14 -15.63
CA TYR A 270 1.21 15.97 -16.99
C TYR A 270 2.11 14.74 -17.06
N LEU A 271 1.90 13.92 -18.08
CA LEU A 271 2.71 12.75 -18.41
C LEU A 271 3.27 12.95 -19.82
N ASP A 272 4.59 12.92 -19.95
CA ASP A 272 5.30 13.17 -21.21
C ASP A 272 4.83 14.49 -21.89
N GLY A 273 4.60 15.51 -21.05
CA GLY A 273 4.15 16.85 -21.49
C GLY A 273 2.66 16.94 -21.84
N ARG A 274 1.87 15.89 -21.69
CA ARG A 274 0.43 15.85 -21.99
C ARG A 274 -0.39 15.82 -20.68
N PRO A 275 -1.46 16.59 -20.56
CA PRO A 275 -2.30 16.56 -19.38
C PRO A 275 -3.01 15.23 -19.23
N MET A 276 -2.95 14.66 -18.03
CA MET A 276 -3.72 13.47 -17.67
C MET A 276 -5.15 13.84 -17.33
N LYS A 277 -6.14 13.11 -17.88
CA LYS A 277 -7.54 13.25 -17.44
C LYS A 277 -7.64 12.85 -15.96
N GLN A 278 -8.00 13.78 -15.12
CA GLN A 278 -8.22 13.52 -13.70
C GLN A 278 -9.60 12.90 -13.46
N PRO A 279 -9.74 12.00 -12.45
CA PRO A 279 -11.05 11.51 -12.00
C PRO A 279 -11.94 12.66 -11.49
N GLU A 280 -13.24 12.52 -11.64
CA GLU A 280 -14.22 13.53 -11.19
C GLU A 280 -14.26 13.67 -9.66
N ASN A 281 -13.91 12.59 -8.95
CA ASN A 281 -13.88 12.52 -7.49
C ASN A 281 -12.62 13.11 -6.84
N VAL A 282 -11.68 13.66 -7.63
CA VAL A 282 -10.52 14.35 -7.05
C VAL A 282 -10.99 15.58 -6.27
N GLN A 283 -10.50 15.69 -5.03
CA GLN A 283 -10.82 16.83 -4.17
C GLN A 283 -9.58 17.54 -3.67
N PHE A 284 -9.77 18.84 -3.46
CA PHE A 284 -8.77 19.75 -2.94
C PHE A 284 -9.35 20.55 -1.77
N ARG A 285 -8.51 21.05 -0.88
CA ARG A 285 -8.94 21.92 0.22
C ARG A 285 -9.05 23.38 -0.21
N TYR A 286 -10.06 24.02 0.33
CA TYR A 286 -10.34 25.44 0.09
C TYR A 286 -10.57 26.16 1.42
N GLU A 287 -10.15 27.43 1.48
CA GLU A 287 -10.57 28.36 2.52
C GLU A 287 -12.02 28.76 2.23
N VAL A 288 -12.92 28.36 3.09
CA VAL A 288 -14.35 28.68 2.95
C VAL A 288 -14.91 29.16 4.29
N SER A 289 -15.88 30.09 4.19
CA SER A 289 -16.77 30.40 5.28
C SER A 289 -18.17 30.05 4.84
N PHE A 290 -18.88 29.24 5.63
CA PHE A 290 -20.25 28.90 5.37
C PHE A 290 -21.14 30.10 5.75
N ILE A 291 -22.00 30.54 4.81
CA ILE A 291 -22.93 31.64 4.98
C ILE A 291 -24.14 31.17 5.78
N MET A 292 -24.51 29.90 5.62
CA MET A 292 -25.59 29.25 6.36
C MET A 292 -25.15 27.82 6.79
N ALA A 293 -25.81 27.29 7.82
CA ALA A 293 -25.55 25.94 8.26
C ALA A 293 -25.98 24.89 7.22
N LEU A 294 -25.17 23.85 7.04
CA LEU A 294 -25.54 22.71 6.21
C LEU A 294 -26.58 21.86 6.95
N ASP A 295 -27.69 21.57 6.29
CA ASP A 295 -28.67 20.60 6.75
C ASP A 295 -28.22 19.17 6.45
N GLU A 296 -28.78 18.18 7.18
CA GLU A 296 -28.41 16.78 7.06
C GLU A 296 -28.72 16.18 5.69
N ASP A 297 -29.76 16.65 5.00
CA ASP A 297 -30.13 16.17 3.68
C ASP A 297 -29.11 16.63 2.63
N THR A 298 -28.67 17.87 2.68
CA THR A 298 -27.61 18.42 1.82
C THR A 298 -26.27 17.70 2.09
N LYS A 299 -25.92 17.43 3.35
CA LYS A 299 -24.72 16.67 3.68
C LYS A 299 -24.74 15.27 3.04
N LYS A 300 -25.86 14.56 3.19
CA LYS A 300 -26.02 13.21 2.61
C LYS A 300 -26.00 13.23 1.09
N GLU A 301 -26.71 14.18 0.47
CA GLU A 301 -26.76 14.31 -0.99
C GLU A 301 -25.38 14.58 -1.60
N LEU A 302 -24.59 15.47 -0.99
CA LEU A 302 -23.25 15.83 -1.45
C LEU A 302 -22.16 14.90 -0.90
N GLY A 303 -22.54 13.94 -0.04
CA GLY A 303 -21.62 12.98 0.58
C GLY A 303 -20.60 13.66 1.49
N ILE A 304 -20.95 14.76 2.16
CA ILE A 304 -20.07 15.49 3.08
C ILE A 304 -19.99 14.73 4.39
N THR A 305 -18.78 14.38 4.83
CA THR A 305 -18.51 13.60 6.04
C THR A 305 -18.25 14.47 7.26
N ASN A 306 -18.40 13.91 8.46
CA ASN A 306 -18.05 14.60 9.70
C ASN A 306 -16.55 14.90 9.77
N GLU A 307 -15.70 14.05 9.20
CA GLU A 307 -14.25 14.29 9.08
C GLU A 307 -13.97 15.55 8.26
N GLU A 308 -14.65 15.74 7.11
CA GLU A 308 -14.51 16.93 6.25
C GLU A 308 -14.92 18.20 6.98
N LEU A 309 -16.00 18.15 7.77
CA LEU A 309 -16.42 19.27 8.61
C LEU A 309 -15.43 19.52 9.76
N GLY A 310 -14.78 18.47 10.28
CA GLY A 310 -13.72 18.58 11.27
C GLY A 310 -12.52 19.39 10.78
N TYR A 311 -12.14 19.27 9.51
CA TYR A 311 -11.07 20.10 8.91
C TYR A 311 -11.45 21.58 8.89
N LEU A 312 -12.70 21.91 8.59
CA LEU A 312 -13.18 23.29 8.64
C LEU A 312 -13.07 23.86 10.07
N SER A 313 -13.51 23.09 11.06
CA SER A 313 -13.49 23.49 12.48
C SER A 313 -12.07 23.71 13.02
N SER A 314 -11.10 22.95 12.52
CA SER A 314 -9.69 23.08 12.90
C SER A 314 -8.94 24.15 12.10
N GLY A 315 -9.61 24.85 11.17
CA GLY A 315 -8.96 25.82 10.29
C GLY A 315 -8.06 25.23 9.22
N ALA A 316 -8.17 23.90 8.95
CA ALA A 316 -7.34 23.18 7.97
C ALA A 316 -7.92 23.21 6.54
N GLY A 317 -8.90 24.10 6.25
CA GLY A 317 -9.59 24.19 4.98
C GLY A 317 -10.65 23.09 4.80
N PHE A 318 -11.56 23.28 3.84
CA PHE A 318 -12.64 22.34 3.56
C PHE A 318 -12.41 21.58 2.26
N PRO A 319 -12.35 20.22 2.29
CA PRO A 319 -12.12 19.43 1.09
C PRO A 319 -13.37 19.39 0.21
N MET A 320 -13.21 19.66 -1.08
CA MET A 320 -14.29 19.66 -2.07
C MET A 320 -13.82 19.08 -3.40
N THR A 321 -14.68 18.26 -4.02
CA THR A 321 -14.60 18.00 -5.46
C THR A 321 -15.14 19.22 -6.21
N ASP A 322 -14.89 19.28 -7.52
CA ASP A 322 -15.47 20.33 -8.37
C ASP A 322 -17.00 20.32 -8.35
N HIS A 323 -17.61 19.14 -8.28
CA HIS A 323 -19.07 18.99 -8.18
C HIS A 323 -19.59 19.58 -6.86
N VAL A 324 -19.05 19.15 -5.72
CA VAL A 324 -19.46 19.66 -4.39
C VAL A 324 -19.28 21.18 -4.31
N LYS A 325 -18.14 21.68 -4.80
CA LYS A 325 -17.86 23.12 -4.84
C LYS A 325 -18.93 23.90 -5.62
N LYS A 326 -19.25 23.46 -6.84
CA LYS A 326 -20.28 24.10 -7.69
C LYS A 326 -21.66 24.06 -7.04
N GLU A 327 -22.05 22.94 -6.43
CA GLU A 327 -23.35 22.82 -5.77
C GLU A 327 -23.49 23.71 -4.52
N LEU A 328 -22.43 23.76 -3.68
CA LEU A 328 -22.42 24.63 -2.51
C LEU A 328 -22.50 26.11 -2.89
N ILE A 329 -21.82 26.54 -3.97
CA ILE A 329 -21.92 27.90 -4.51
C ILE A 329 -23.32 28.16 -5.07
N ARG A 330 -23.84 27.25 -5.89
CA ARG A 330 -25.17 27.39 -6.53
C ARG A 330 -26.28 27.50 -5.50
N ARG A 331 -26.18 26.77 -4.39
CA ARG A 331 -27.18 26.81 -3.30
C ARG A 331 -26.95 27.96 -2.29
N GLY A 332 -25.87 28.72 -2.44
CA GLY A 332 -25.56 29.87 -1.59
C GLY A 332 -24.98 29.52 -0.21
N PHE A 333 -24.48 28.29 -0.03
CA PHE A 333 -23.85 27.88 1.24
C PHE A 333 -22.47 28.53 1.43
N ILE A 334 -21.72 28.76 0.35
CA ILE A 334 -20.37 29.35 0.38
C ILE A 334 -20.24 30.47 -0.65
N SER A 335 -19.25 31.35 -0.47
CA SER A 335 -18.92 32.42 -1.41
C SER A 335 -18.56 31.91 -2.81
N PRO A 336 -18.82 32.66 -3.89
CA PRO A 336 -18.58 32.22 -5.27
C PRO A 336 -17.12 31.89 -5.63
N ASN A 337 -16.14 32.44 -4.92
CA ASN A 337 -14.73 32.32 -5.23
C ASN A 337 -13.93 31.79 -4.02
N PRO A 338 -14.10 30.53 -3.60
CA PRO A 338 -13.31 29.98 -2.51
C PRO A 338 -11.83 29.89 -2.93
N ARG A 339 -10.93 30.37 -2.07
CA ARG A 339 -9.49 30.30 -2.33
C ARG A 339 -8.98 28.91 -2.06
N ARG A 340 -7.97 28.44 -2.86
CA ARG A 340 -7.23 27.25 -2.52
C ARG A 340 -6.58 27.43 -1.14
N PHE A 341 -6.72 26.41 -0.30
CA PHE A 341 -6.01 26.37 0.99
C PHE A 341 -4.50 26.43 0.74
N PRO A 342 -3.71 27.10 1.60
CA PRO A 342 -2.26 27.16 1.45
C PRO A 342 -1.62 25.78 1.30
N LEU A 343 -0.79 25.63 0.28
CA LEU A 343 -0.19 24.37 -0.09
C LEU A 343 1.04 24.09 0.77
N SER A 344 1.27 22.81 1.08
CA SER A 344 2.51 22.36 1.67
C SER A 344 3.67 22.71 0.74
N SER A 345 4.69 23.34 1.27
CA SER A 345 5.90 23.69 0.53
C SER A 345 7.13 23.06 1.19
N GLY A 346 7.88 22.38 0.40
CA GLY A 346 9.29 22.16 0.53
C GLY A 346 9.83 21.18 1.56
N ASP A 347 9.59 21.33 2.83
CA ASP A 347 10.34 20.59 3.87
C ASP A 347 9.98 19.14 4.03
N GLU A 348 8.81 18.75 3.55
CA GLU A 348 8.26 17.41 3.70
C GLU A 348 8.08 16.67 2.38
N LEU A 349 8.21 17.39 1.24
CA LEU A 349 8.04 16.79 -0.07
C LEU A 349 9.29 15.99 -0.49
N PHE A 350 9.04 14.80 -1.04
CA PHE A 350 10.08 14.04 -1.70
C PHE A 350 10.59 14.83 -2.95
N PRO A 351 11.89 14.92 -3.21
CA PRO A 351 12.99 14.17 -2.57
C PRO A 351 13.71 14.90 -1.42
N LEU A 352 13.12 15.77 -0.66
CA LEU A 352 13.76 16.55 0.40
C LEU A 352 14.93 17.42 -0.14
N ASP A 353 14.67 18.11 -1.23
CA ASP A 353 15.65 19.00 -1.89
C ASP A 353 15.05 20.39 -2.07
N LYS A 354 15.52 21.33 -1.26
CA LYS A 354 15.03 22.71 -1.24
C LYS A 354 15.25 23.46 -2.55
N ALA A 355 16.33 23.13 -3.28
CA ALA A 355 16.64 23.79 -4.55
C ALA A 355 15.54 23.58 -5.60
N LYS A 356 14.74 22.52 -5.48
CA LYS A 356 13.68 22.22 -6.44
C LYS A 356 12.46 23.14 -6.33
N LYS A 357 12.26 23.82 -5.19
CA LYS A 357 11.13 24.76 -4.95
C LYS A 357 9.75 24.15 -5.25
N TRP A 358 9.61 22.83 -5.14
CA TRP A 358 8.36 22.14 -5.45
C TRP A 358 7.30 22.35 -4.37
N THR A 359 6.06 22.34 -4.80
CA THR A 359 4.87 22.37 -3.95
C THR A 359 3.95 21.21 -4.34
N THR A 360 2.93 20.94 -3.56
CA THR A 360 1.94 19.90 -3.92
C THR A 360 1.20 20.19 -5.22
N ALA A 361 1.09 21.47 -5.63
CA ALA A 361 0.43 21.90 -6.87
C ALA A 361 1.38 22.09 -8.05
N ASN A 362 2.68 22.30 -7.80
CA ASN A 362 3.70 22.48 -8.84
C ASN A 362 4.91 21.59 -8.48
N TYR A 363 5.02 20.46 -9.13
CA TYR A 363 5.91 19.37 -8.74
C TYR A 363 6.57 18.71 -9.96
N GLY A 364 7.84 18.46 -9.96
CA GLY A 364 8.58 17.94 -11.12
C GLY A 364 9.17 19.03 -12.00
N PRO A 365 9.56 18.70 -13.27
CA PRO A 365 9.45 17.39 -13.90
C PRO A 365 10.54 16.40 -13.43
N PHE A 366 10.24 15.08 -13.50
CA PHE A 366 11.21 14.01 -13.29
C PHE A 366 10.79 12.75 -14.04
N TRP A 367 11.76 11.87 -14.32
CA TRP A 367 11.52 10.59 -14.98
C TRP A 367 11.23 9.48 -13.96
N ILE A 368 10.21 8.65 -14.23
CA ILE A 368 9.86 7.49 -13.40
C ILE A 368 10.70 6.30 -13.86
N PRO A 369 11.50 5.67 -12.95
CA PRO A 369 12.39 4.59 -13.33
C PRO A 369 11.68 3.38 -13.94
N GLN A 370 12.32 2.79 -14.96
CA GLN A 370 11.83 1.62 -15.69
C GLN A 370 12.88 0.53 -15.70
N ARG A 371 12.47 -0.71 -15.52
CA ARG A 371 13.33 -1.90 -15.58
C ARG A 371 14.12 -1.95 -16.87
N GLY A 372 15.43 -2.22 -16.76
CA GLY A 372 16.34 -2.34 -17.89
C GLY A 372 16.77 -1.02 -18.53
N VAL A 373 16.21 0.13 -18.11
CA VAL A 373 16.59 1.44 -18.61
C VAL A 373 17.67 2.06 -17.74
N THR A 374 18.69 2.62 -18.39
CA THR A 374 19.82 3.29 -17.74
C THR A 374 19.55 4.79 -17.64
N ALA A 375 19.57 5.30 -16.41
CA ALA A 375 19.53 6.74 -16.15
C ALA A 375 20.94 7.32 -15.97
N VAL A 376 21.14 8.53 -16.47
CA VAL A 376 22.31 9.34 -16.14
C VAL A 376 22.08 10.00 -14.80
N LEU A 377 23.02 9.80 -13.87
CA LEU A 377 22.98 10.36 -12.52
C LEU A 377 23.86 11.61 -12.43
N SER A 378 23.35 12.60 -11.75
CA SER A 378 24.06 13.80 -11.34
C SER A 378 23.74 14.08 -9.87
N LEU A 379 24.49 14.97 -9.22
CA LEU A 379 24.18 15.39 -7.85
C LEU A 379 22.80 16.07 -7.77
N ASP A 380 22.35 16.72 -8.84
CA ASP A 380 21.07 17.40 -8.89
C ASP A 380 19.88 16.42 -8.92
N ASN A 381 19.98 15.29 -9.65
CA ASN A 381 18.90 14.31 -9.75
C ASN A 381 19.06 13.11 -8.78
N LEU A 382 20.20 12.98 -8.12
CA LEU A 382 20.47 11.89 -7.19
C LEU A 382 19.43 11.78 -6.06
N PRO A 383 18.94 12.87 -5.45
CA PRO A 383 17.92 12.79 -4.40
C PRO A 383 16.65 12.03 -4.82
N LEU A 384 16.27 12.11 -6.10
CA LEU A 384 15.14 11.37 -6.65
C LEU A 384 15.39 9.86 -6.68
N TYR A 385 16.61 9.43 -7.00
CA TYR A 385 16.88 8.03 -7.33
C TYR A 385 17.64 7.28 -6.24
N GLU A 386 18.24 8.00 -5.27
CA GLU A 386 19.07 7.39 -4.23
C GLU A 386 18.34 6.29 -3.47
N ARG A 387 17.07 6.53 -3.05
CA ARG A 387 16.28 5.52 -2.32
C ARG A 387 16.00 4.29 -3.19
N ALA A 388 15.67 4.48 -4.46
CA ALA A 388 15.44 3.38 -5.40
C ALA A 388 16.68 2.51 -5.56
N ILE A 389 17.85 3.14 -5.77
CA ILE A 389 19.11 2.44 -5.98
C ILE A 389 19.59 1.76 -4.71
N ARG A 390 19.57 2.47 -3.58
CA ARG A 390 20.17 2.01 -2.33
C ARG A 390 19.27 1.07 -1.53
N VAL A 391 18.01 1.47 -1.34
CA VAL A 391 17.10 0.74 -0.44
C VAL A 391 16.34 -0.35 -1.18
N TYR A 392 15.72 -0.02 -2.32
CA TYR A 392 14.88 -0.98 -3.03
C TYR A 392 15.69 -1.99 -3.85
N GLU A 393 16.83 -1.57 -4.41
CA GLU A 393 17.67 -2.45 -5.23
C GLU A 393 18.96 -2.90 -4.50
N GLY A 394 19.12 -2.54 -3.21
CA GLY A 394 20.12 -3.10 -2.31
C GLY A 394 21.57 -2.73 -2.63
N ASN A 395 21.82 -1.56 -3.25
CA ASN A 395 23.19 -1.16 -3.60
C ASN A 395 23.83 -0.28 -2.51
N ASP A 396 25.15 -0.34 -2.37
CA ASP A 396 25.96 0.60 -1.58
C ASP A 396 26.22 1.86 -2.40
N LEU A 397 25.46 2.93 -2.16
CA LEU A 397 25.62 4.21 -2.83
C LEU A 397 26.24 5.22 -1.89
N LYS A 398 27.32 5.86 -2.33
CA LYS A 398 28.07 6.90 -1.60
C LYS A 398 28.40 8.07 -2.51
N VAL A 399 28.37 9.27 -1.94
CA VAL A 399 28.90 10.47 -2.57
C VAL A 399 30.18 10.87 -1.87
N LYS A 400 31.30 11.00 -2.61
CA LYS A 400 32.59 11.43 -2.10
C LYS A 400 33.22 12.44 -3.07
N ASN A 401 33.68 13.58 -2.56
CA ASN A 401 34.33 14.63 -3.36
C ASN A 401 33.51 15.03 -4.61
N GLY A 402 32.18 15.13 -4.48
CA GLY A 402 31.29 15.48 -5.59
C GLY A 402 31.05 14.37 -6.63
N LYS A 403 31.55 13.16 -6.40
CA LYS A 403 31.40 11.99 -7.28
C LYS A 403 30.51 10.92 -6.68
N ILE A 404 29.75 10.22 -7.53
CA ILE A 404 28.84 9.14 -7.14
C ILE A 404 29.57 7.81 -7.27
N TYR A 405 29.47 6.99 -6.22
CA TYR A 405 30.01 5.63 -6.16
C TYR A 405 28.86 4.65 -5.89
N ILE A 406 28.74 3.62 -6.72
CA ILE A 406 27.79 2.54 -6.53
C ILE A 406 28.57 1.23 -6.43
N ASN A 407 28.40 0.50 -5.32
CA ASN A 407 29.12 -0.74 -5.01
C ASN A 407 30.66 -0.57 -5.13
N GLY A 408 31.16 0.58 -4.67
CA GLY A 408 32.58 0.93 -4.68
C GLY A 408 33.14 1.45 -6.01
N LYS A 409 32.36 1.44 -7.09
CA LYS A 409 32.77 1.91 -8.42
C LYS A 409 32.26 3.33 -8.66
N GLU A 410 33.13 4.25 -9.11
CA GLU A 410 32.72 5.57 -9.58
C GLU A 410 31.87 5.42 -10.86
N THR A 411 30.70 6.02 -10.87
CA THR A 411 29.75 5.97 -12.01
C THR A 411 28.80 7.16 -11.99
N ASN A 412 28.40 7.59 -13.17
CA ASN A 412 27.34 8.55 -13.37
C ASN A 412 26.11 7.92 -14.08
N GLN A 413 26.00 6.60 -14.06
CA GLN A 413 24.91 5.87 -14.70
C GLN A 413 24.44 4.74 -13.80
N TYR A 414 23.13 4.44 -13.86
CA TYR A 414 22.54 3.31 -13.19
C TYR A 414 21.42 2.68 -14.03
N THR A 415 21.46 1.36 -14.20
CA THR A 415 20.39 0.59 -14.87
C THR A 415 19.46 0.01 -13.82
N PHE A 416 18.19 0.43 -13.84
CA PHE A 416 17.20 -0.01 -12.86
C PHE A 416 16.81 -1.48 -13.08
N LYS A 417 16.66 -2.23 -11.98
CA LYS A 417 16.31 -3.67 -11.99
C LYS A 417 14.82 -3.90 -11.87
N MET A 418 14.05 -2.89 -11.44
CA MET A 418 12.61 -2.95 -11.23
C MET A 418 11.87 -1.83 -11.97
N ASN A 419 10.57 -2.01 -12.18
CA ASN A 419 9.66 -0.96 -12.58
C ASN A 419 9.22 -0.17 -11.34
N TYR A 420 8.99 1.14 -11.52
CA TYR A 420 8.53 2.04 -10.48
C TYR A 420 7.27 2.76 -10.93
N TYR A 421 6.44 3.10 -9.96
CA TYR A 421 5.15 3.76 -10.17
C TYR A 421 5.04 5.01 -9.32
N TRP A 422 4.21 5.96 -9.76
CA TRP A 422 3.86 7.14 -8.99
C TRP A 422 2.40 7.05 -8.57
N MET A 423 2.15 7.03 -7.26
CA MET A 423 0.87 6.76 -6.66
C MET A 423 0.38 7.98 -5.91
N MET A 424 -0.86 8.45 -6.18
CA MET A 424 -1.46 9.57 -5.49
C MET A 424 -2.86 9.24 -4.99
N GLY A 425 -3.26 9.88 -3.88
CA GLY A 425 -4.65 9.83 -3.42
C GLY A 425 -5.54 10.79 -4.19
N ASP A 426 -6.84 10.47 -4.30
CA ASP A 426 -7.82 11.34 -4.93
C ASP A 426 -8.15 12.53 -4.01
N ASN A 427 -8.06 12.37 -2.70
CA ASN A 427 -8.10 13.46 -1.72
C ASN A 427 -6.71 14.11 -1.62
N ARG A 428 -6.40 14.99 -2.58
CA ARG A 428 -5.07 15.52 -2.87
C ARG A 428 -4.37 16.17 -1.69
N ASP A 429 -5.07 16.90 -0.86
CA ASP A 429 -4.50 17.62 0.28
C ASP A 429 -4.67 16.86 1.61
N ASN A 430 -5.23 15.63 1.56
CA ASN A 430 -5.34 14.73 2.70
C ASN A 430 -4.84 13.33 2.34
N SER A 431 -3.71 13.25 1.68
CA SER A 431 -3.11 11.99 1.25
C SER A 431 -1.60 12.03 1.47
N ALA A 432 -1.13 11.16 2.37
CA ALA A 432 0.25 10.74 2.34
C ALA A 432 0.44 9.82 1.12
N ASP A 433 1.21 10.25 0.11
CA ASP A 433 1.38 9.56 -1.16
C ASP A 433 2.79 9.78 -1.75
N SER A 434 3.01 9.43 -3.02
CA SER A 434 4.33 9.50 -3.65
C SER A 434 4.98 10.89 -3.61
N ARG A 435 4.21 11.95 -3.44
CA ARG A 435 4.76 13.30 -3.24
C ARG A 435 5.56 13.43 -1.94
N PHE A 436 5.36 12.51 -0.98
CA PHE A 436 6.04 12.51 0.33
C PHE A 436 7.06 11.37 0.46
N TRP A 437 6.77 10.15 -0.02
CA TRP A 437 7.69 9.01 0.11
C TRP A 437 8.41 8.61 -1.19
N GLY A 438 8.03 9.19 -2.35
CA GLY A 438 8.65 8.89 -3.64
C GLY A 438 8.04 7.70 -4.36
N PHE A 439 8.88 7.00 -5.12
CA PHE A 439 8.46 5.91 -6.00
C PHE A 439 7.97 4.67 -5.24
N VAL A 440 6.99 3.98 -5.84
CA VAL A 440 6.53 2.65 -5.40
C VAL A 440 7.13 1.61 -6.34
N PRO A 441 8.04 0.74 -5.86
CA PRO A 441 8.63 -0.29 -6.70
C PRO A 441 7.67 -1.45 -6.95
N GLU A 442 7.86 -2.18 -8.03
CA GLU A 442 6.96 -3.27 -8.45
C GLU A 442 6.82 -4.41 -7.45
N ASP A 443 7.87 -4.69 -6.66
CA ASP A 443 7.85 -5.72 -5.62
C ASP A 443 6.91 -5.38 -4.45
N HIS A 444 6.49 -4.12 -4.32
CA HIS A 444 5.51 -3.66 -3.33
C HIS A 444 4.06 -3.81 -3.81
N ILE A 445 3.80 -3.96 -5.12
CA ILE A 445 2.44 -4.07 -5.66
C ILE A 445 1.77 -5.37 -5.18
N VAL A 446 0.61 -5.26 -4.54
CA VAL A 446 -0.19 -6.39 -4.02
C VAL A 446 -1.25 -6.83 -5.01
N GLY A 447 -2.13 -5.91 -5.48
CA GLY A 447 -3.20 -6.25 -6.39
C GLY A 447 -4.14 -5.09 -6.72
N LYS A 448 -5.19 -5.43 -7.47
CA LYS A 448 -6.21 -4.48 -7.95
C LYS A 448 -7.53 -4.71 -7.22
N PRO A 449 -8.10 -3.71 -6.55
CA PRO A 449 -9.45 -3.78 -6.03
C PRO A 449 -10.45 -4.01 -7.16
N LEU A 450 -11.32 -5.01 -7.02
CA LEU A 450 -12.35 -5.32 -8.02
C LEU A 450 -13.69 -4.67 -7.66
N PHE A 451 -14.18 -4.97 -6.46
CA PHE A 451 -15.46 -4.42 -6.00
C PHE A 451 -15.51 -4.25 -4.48
N VAL A 452 -16.42 -3.40 -4.05
CA VAL A 452 -16.78 -3.21 -2.64
C VAL A 452 -17.82 -4.28 -2.29
N TRP A 453 -17.50 -5.20 -1.37
CA TRP A 453 -18.44 -6.25 -0.98
C TRP A 453 -19.26 -5.90 0.27
N LEU A 454 -18.75 -4.96 1.10
CA LEU A 454 -19.43 -4.37 2.25
C LEU A 454 -18.95 -2.94 2.43
N SER A 455 -19.84 -2.04 2.87
CA SER A 455 -19.49 -0.65 3.19
C SER A 455 -20.19 -0.23 4.48
N LEU A 456 -19.38 0.16 5.48
CA LEU A 456 -19.86 0.56 6.81
C LEU A 456 -19.49 2.02 7.05
N ASP A 457 -20.51 2.86 7.24
CA ASP A 457 -20.31 4.28 7.54
C ASP A 457 -19.84 4.45 8.99
N PRO A 458 -18.68 5.08 9.25
CA PRO A 458 -18.22 5.31 10.61
C PRO A 458 -19.08 6.34 11.37
N ASP A 459 -19.75 7.24 10.65
CA ASP A 459 -20.51 8.36 11.22
C ASP A 459 -21.90 7.92 11.74
N TYR A 460 -22.37 6.70 11.38
CA TYR A 460 -23.69 6.21 11.73
C TYR A 460 -23.69 4.93 12.57
N GLY A 461 -24.69 4.81 13.44
CA GLY A 461 -24.96 3.62 14.23
C GLY A 461 -25.63 2.48 13.44
N LEU A 462 -25.65 1.27 14.00
CA LEU A 462 -26.14 0.05 13.33
C LEU A 462 -27.55 0.19 12.76
N PHE A 463 -28.44 0.89 13.45
CA PHE A 463 -29.84 1.09 13.07
C PHE A 463 -30.15 2.45 12.44
N SER A 464 -29.14 3.30 12.26
CA SER A 464 -29.29 4.68 11.76
C SER A 464 -28.59 4.93 10.42
N GLY A 465 -28.30 3.85 9.66
CA GLY A 465 -27.71 3.98 8.33
C GLY A 465 -26.25 3.56 8.21
N LYS A 466 -25.73 2.76 9.15
CA LYS A 466 -24.35 2.26 9.13
C LYS A 466 -23.98 1.51 7.85
N ILE A 467 -24.92 0.81 7.23
CA ILE A 467 -24.65 0.05 6.00
C ILE A 467 -24.98 0.91 4.79
N ARG A 468 -23.96 1.21 3.98
CA ARG A 468 -24.12 1.91 2.70
C ARG A 468 -24.52 0.92 1.60
N TRP A 469 -25.79 0.56 1.55
CA TRP A 469 -26.34 -0.46 0.64
C TRP A 469 -26.03 -0.18 -0.84
N SER A 470 -26.02 1.08 -1.25
CA SER A 470 -25.72 1.49 -2.63
C SER A 470 -24.29 1.19 -3.09
N ARG A 471 -23.39 0.87 -2.15
CA ARG A 471 -21.99 0.56 -2.45
C ARG A 471 -21.71 -0.94 -2.50
N ILE A 472 -22.61 -1.76 -1.95
CA ILE A 472 -22.42 -3.22 -1.91
C ILE A 472 -22.43 -3.78 -3.33
N LEU A 473 -21.41 -4.62 -3.66
CA LEU A 473 -21.15 -5.22 -4.98
C LEU A 473 -20.87 -4.20 -6.09
N LYS A 474 -20.56 -2.94 -5.74
CA LYS A 474 -20.16 -1.93 -6.72
C LYS A 474 -18.75 -2.19 -7.21
N TRP A 475 -18.57 -2.28 -8.54
CA TRP A 475 -17.27 -2.43 -9.16
C TRP A 475 -16.44 -1.16 -8.99
N VAL A 476 -15.18 -1.31 -8.55
CA VAL A 476 -14.28 -0.17 -8.33
C VAL A 476 -14.01 0.59 -9.63
N ALA A 477 -13.92 -0.11 -10.76
CA ALA A 477 -13.76 0.51 -12.08
C ALA A 477 -14.91 1.46 -12.47
N ASN A 478 -16.08 1.32 -11.84
CA ASN A 478 -17.25 2.16 -12.10
C ASN A 478 -17.41 3.29 -11.05
N ILE A 479 -16.46 3.42 -10.13
CA ILE A 479 -16.41 4.50 -9.13
C ILE A 479 -15.37 5.52 -9.63
N GLN A 480 -15.83 6.54 -10.32
CA GLN A 480 -14.97 7.62 -10.82
C GLN A 480 -15.31 8.94 -10.16
#